data_74df74361ef9f49763278b1f84e30529
#
_entry.id   74df74361ef9f49763278b1f84e30529
#
_cell.length_a   1.000
_cell.length_b   1.000
_cell.length_c   1.000
_cell.angle_alpha   90.00
_cell.angle_beta   90.00
_cell.angle_gamma   90.00
#
_symmetry.space_group_name_H-M   'P 1'
#
loop_
_entity.id
_entity.type
_entity.pdbx_description
1 polymer ?
#
loop_
_entity_poly.entity_id
_entity_poly.type
_entity_poly.pdbx_seq_one_letter_code
_entity_poly.pdbx_strand_id
1 'polypeptide(L)'
;APDSHFGFEECAYLLMFGELPNKEQLKNFCRLLSEYRTLPTSFVRDIIMKAPSKDMMNTLARSVLTLYSYDDRADDISLPNVLRQCLQLISLFPLLSVYGYQAYRHSHDGASLYIHTPQPELSTAETILNHFDIGTTMFRSLQGTKGCCNNRISISSGRRYQMGSKGRVISTTMLHM
;
A
#
# COMPACT_ATOMS: atom_id res chain seq x y z
N ALA A 1 2.63 17.79 21.53
CA ALA A 1 3.43 16.75 20.88
C ALA A 1 2.89 16.60 19.47
N PRO A 2 3.72 16.64 18.41
CA PRO A 2 3.24 16.32 17.09
C PRO A 2 2.79 14.85 17.12
N ASP A 3 1.52 14.62 16.85
CA ASP A 3 0.98 13.28 16.67
C ASP A 3 1.77 12.63 15.53
N SER A 4 2.57 11.62 15.86
CA SER A 4 3.39 10.91 14.90
C SER A 4 2.51 9.94 14.11
N HIS A 5 1.82 10.46 13.09
CA HIS A 5 1.10 9.64 12.13
C HIS A 5 1.71 9.81 10.74
N PHE A 6 1.51 8.78 9.92
CA PHE A 6 1.98 8.79 8.54
C PHE A 6 1.03 9.67 7.72
N GLY A 7 1.49 10.82 7.24
CA GLY A 7 0.67 11.83 6.57
C GLY A 7 0.12 11.45 5.19
N PHE A 8 0.14 10.17 4.79
CA PHE A 8 -0.36 9.73 3.48
C PHE A 8 -1.86 9.97 3.34
N GLU A 9 -2.65 9.53 4.31
CA GLU A 9 -4.10 9.65 4.30
C GLU A 9 -4.53 11.11 4.38
N GLU A 10 -3.83 11.96 5.13
CA GLU A 10 -4.09 13.40 5.19
C GLU A 10 -3.82 14.08 3.84
N CYS A 11 -2.68 13.73 3.20
CA CYS A 11 -2.35 14.24 1.87
C CYS A 11 -3.37 13.80 0.83
N ALA A 12 -3.79 12.54 0.86
CA ALA A 12 -4.81 12.01 -0.04
C ALA A 12 -6.15 12.75 0.15
N TYR A 13 -6.56 12.97 1.41
CA TYR A 13 -7.76 13.72 1.72
C TYR A 13 -7.68 15.15 1.22
N LEU A 14 -6.57 15.85 1.51
CA LEU A 14 -6.34 17.21 1.05
C LEU A 14 -6.43 17.35 -0.47
N LEU A 15 -5.82 16.42 -1.21
CA LEU A 15 -5.83 16.43 -2.67
C LEU A 15 -7.23 16.18 -3.25
N MET A 16 -8.05 15.39 -2.59
CA MET A 16 -9.39 15.05 -3.08
C MET A 16 -10.46 16.07 -2.69
N PHE A 17 -10.36 16.67 -1.51
CA PHE A 17 -11.40 17.54 -0.95
C PHE A 17 -10.96 19.02 -0.83
N GLY A 18 -9.66 19.30 -1.03
CA GLY A 18 -9.13 20.68 -1.03
C GLY A 18 -8.92 21.29 0.36
N GLU A 19 -9.17 20.54 1.44
CA GLU A 19 -9.02 20.97 2.82
C GLU A 19 -8.39 19.89 3.69
N LEU A 20 -7.75 20.27 4.79
CA LEU A 20 -7.18 19.33 5.74
C LEU A 20 -8.30 18.70 6.58
N PRO A 21 -8.26 17.38 6.81
CA PRO A 21 -9.27 16.70 7.59
C PRO A 21 -9.14 17.03 9.09
N ASN A 22 -10.26 17.13 9.79
CA ASN A 22 -10.24 17.06 11.24
C ASN A 22 -10.04 15.61 11.71
N LYS A 23 -9.85 15.38 13.01
CA LYS A 23 -9.57 14.03 13.57
C LYS A 23 -10.67 13.01 13.24
N GLU A 24 -11.92 13.42 13.26
CA GLU A 24 -13.06 12.56 12.96
C GLU A 24 -13.15 12.24 11.46
N GLN A 25 -12.98 13.24 10.61
CA GLN A 25 -12.95 13.10 9.17
C GLN A 25 -11.80 12.18 8.73
N LEU A 26 -10.61 12.36 9.31
CA LEU A 26 -9.46 11.50 9.03
C LEU A 26 -9.74 10.05 9.42
N LYS A 27 -10.30 9.81 10.59
CA LYS A 27 -10.67 8.47 11.05
C LYS A 27 -11.68 7.80 10.12
N ASN A 28 -12.71 8.53 9.71
CA ASN A 28 -13.72 8.02 8.77
C ASN A 28 -13.12 7.74 7.40
N PHE A 29 -12.21 8.60 6.94
CA PHE A 29 -11.49 8.41 5.67
C PHE A 29 -10.57 7.18 5.70
N CYS A 30 -9.80 6.99 6.76
CA CYS A 30 -8.97 5.79 6.94
C CYS A 30 -9.82 4.51 6.92
N ARG A 31 -10.99 4.52 7.60
CA ARG A 31 -11.92 3.39 7.55
C ARG A 31 -12.43 3.13 6.14
N LEU A 32 -12.82 4.18 5.42
CA LEU A 32 -13.29 4.07 4.05
C LEU A 32 -12.20 3.48 3.13
N LEU A 33 -10.96 3.95 3.24
CA LEU A 33 -9.84 3.39 2.48
C LEU A 33 -9.60 1.91 2.82
N SER A 34 -9.75 1.52 4.09
CA SER A 34 -9.59 0.12 4.48
C SER A 34 -10.68 -0.79 3.91
N GLU A 35 -11.91 -0.31 3.81
CA GLU A 35 -13.04 -1.03 3.18
C GLU A 35 -12.79 -1.25 1.68
N TYR A 36 -12.20 -0.29 0.98
CA TYR A 36 -11.83 -0.43 -0.44
C TYR A 36 -10.56 -1.26 -0.67
N ARG A 37 -9.83 -1.63 0.36
CA ARG A 37 -8.57 -2.39 0.29
C ARG A 37 -8.83 -3.89 0.11
N THR A 38 -9.73 -4.25 -0.79
CA THR A 38 -10.09 -5.64 -1.09
C THR A 38 -9.97 -5.90 -2.57
N LEU A 39 -9.34 -7.04 -2.93
CA LEU A 39 -9.24 -7.51 -4.31
C LEU A 39 -10.28 -8.60 -4.60
N PRO A 40 -10.71 -8.73 -5.85
CA PRO A 40 -11.59 -9.83 -6.26
C PRO A 40 -10.97 -11.20 -5.93
N THR A 41 -11.83 -12.20 -5.68
CA THR A 41 -11.41 -13.56 -5.38
C THR A 41 -10.47 -14.07 -6.47
N SER A 42 -9.37 -14.69 -6.06
CA SER A 42 -8.35 -15.25 -6.96
C SER A 42 -7.56 -14.23 -7.81
N PHE A 43 -7.82 -12.93 -7.73
CA PHE A 43 -7.15 -11.91 -8.53
C PHE A 43 -5.62 -11.99 -8.43
N VAL A 44 -5.10 -12.11 -7.22
CA VAL A 44 -3.65 -12.22 -6.99
C VAL A 44 -3.08 -13.44 -7.69
N ARG A 45 -3.72 -14.60 -7.52
CA ARG A 45 -3.27 -15.86 -8.12
C ARG A 45 -3.35 -15.82 -9.65
N ASP A 46 -4.47 -15.35 -10.19
CA ASP A 46 -4.78 -15.51 -11.60
C ASP A 46 -4.22 -14.39 -12.49
N ILE A 47 -3.98 -13.22 -11.93
CA ILE A 47 -3.50 -12.04 -12.66
C ILE A 47 -2.05 -11.72 -12.31
N ILE A 48 -1.74 -11.57 -11.01
CA ILE A 48 -0.41 -11.12 -10.59
C ILE A 48 0.61 -12.25 -10.66
N MET A 49 0.26 -13.41 -10.11
CA MET A 49 1.20 -14.55 -10.00
C MET A 49 1.39 -15.32 -11.30
N LYS A 50 0.41 -15.38 -12.19
CA LYS A 50 0.52 -16.13 -13.45
C LYS A 50 1.53 -15.56 -14.43
N ALA A 51 1.77 -14.27 -14.39
CA ALA A 51 2.69 -13.59 -15.29
C ALA A 51 3.49 -12.52 -14.54
N PRO A 52 4.39 -12.91 -13.62
CA PRO A 52 5.26 -11.98 -12.94
C PRO A 52 6.18 -11.29 -13.96
N SER A 53 6.31 -9.98 -13.86
CA SER A 53 7.13 -9.18 -14.76
C SER A 53 8.31 -8.58 -14.01
N LYS A 54 9.45 -8.44 -14.69
CA LYS A 54 10.59 -7.65 -14.19
C LYS A 54 10.24 -6.16 -14.12
N ASP A 55 9.32 -5.73 -14.97
CA ASP A 55 8.80 -4.36 -14.99
C ASP A 55 7.59 -4.24 -14.06
N MET A 56 7.80 -3.61 -12.91
CA MET A 56 6.77 -3.39 -11.90
C MET A 56 5.65 -2.45 -12.40
N MET A 57 5.99 -1.48 -13.25
CA MET A 57 4.99 -0.57 -13.82
C MET A 57 4.05 -1.32 -14.77
N ASN A 58 4.59 -2.26 -15.54
CA ASN A 58 3.78 -3.16 -16.37
C ASN A 58 2.82 -4.00 -15.50
N THR A 59 3.32 -4.57 -14.40
CA THR A 59 2.48 -5.35 -13.47
C THR A 59 1.36 -4.50 -12.89
N LEU A 60 1.64 -3.26 -12.47
CA LEU A 60 0.63 -2.34 -11.96
C LEU A 60 -0.40 -1.97 -13.04
N ALA A 61 0.06 -1.53 -14.20
CA ALA A 61 -0.82 -1.12 -15.31
C ALA A 61 -1.77 -2.25 -15.72
N ARG A 62 -1.24 -3.46 -15.88
CA ARG A 62 -2.04 -4.65 -16.22
C ARG A 62 -3.05 -4.99 -15.13
N SER A 63 -2.66 -4.89 -13.85
CA SER A 63 -3.55 -5.14 -12.73
C SER A 63 -4.71 -4.14 -12.70
N VAL A 64 -4.42 -2.84 -12.92
CA VAL A 64 -5.45 -1.79 -12.98
C VAL A 64 -6.39 -2.00 -14.16
N LEU A 65 -5.85 -2.30 -15.36
CA LEU A 65 -6.66 -2.59 -16.54
C LEU A 65 -7.55 -3.82 -16.34
N THR A 66 -7.07 -4.82 -15.64
CA THR A 66 -7.90 -6.00 -15.34
C THR A 66 -8.98 -5.69 -14.31
N LEU A 67 -8.73 -4.81 -13.33
CA LEU A 67 -9.75 -4.38 -12.36
C LEU A 67 -10.94 -3.68 -13.03
N TYR A 68 -10.73 -3.03 -14.18
CA TYR A 68 -11.82 -2.47 -14.99
C TYR A 68 -12.90 -3.51 -15.31
N SER A 69 -12.51 -4.74 -15.62
CA SER A 69 -13.43 -5.83 -15.96
C SER A 69 -14.27 -6.34 -14.77
N TYR A 70 -13.93 -5.96 -13.56
CA TYR A 70 -14.65 -6.30 -12.33
C TYR A 70 -15.55 -5.17 -11.83
N ASP A 71 -15.55 -4.01 -12.50
CA ASP A 71 -16.36 -2.85 -12.12
C ASP A 71 -17.54 -2.68 -13.10
N ASP A 72 -18.73 -3.05 -12.68
CA ASP A 72 -19.96 -2.93 -13.49
C ASP A 72 -20.30 -1.49 -13.89
N ARG A 73 -19.71 -0.50 -13.24
CA ARG A 73 -19.92 0.92 -13.51
C ARG A 73 -18.63 1.61 -13.97
N ALA A 74 -17.74 0.89 -14.64
CA ALA A 74 -16.45 1.43 -15.06
C ALA A 74 -16.58 2.65 -15.97
N ASP A 75 -17.57 2.66 -16.85
CA ASP A 75 -17.82 3.70 -17.86
C ASP A 75 -18.68 4.88 -17.36
N ASP A 76 -19.21 4.79 -16.12
CA ASP A 76 -19.99 5.86 -15.53
C ASP A 76 -19.09 7.02 -15.08
N ILE A 77 -19.15 8.14 -15.80
CA ILE A 77 -18.37 9.36 -15.55
C ILE A 77 -19.03 10.32 -14.55
N SER A 78 -20.09 9.91 -13.87
CA SER A 78 -20.70 10.72 -12.82
C SER A 78 -19.71 11.01 -11.69
N LEU A 79 -19.76 12.22 -11.14
CA LEU A 79 -18.83 12.67 -10.08
C LEU A 79 -18.77 11.71 -8.89
N PRO A 80 -19.89 11.18 -8.36
CA PRO A 80 -19.85 10.22 -7.27
C PRO A 80 -19.13 8.92 -7.65
N ASN A 81 -19.30 8.44 -8.89
CA ASN A 81 -18.65 7.22 -9.33
C ASN A 81 -17.16 7.42 -9.57
N VAL A 82 -16.76 8.53 -10.16
CA VAL A 82 -15.34 8.88 -10.34
C VAL A 82 -14.64 9.00 -8.98
N LEU A 83 -15.28 9.63 -7.99
CA LEU A 83 -14.76 9.70 -6.62
C LEU A 83 -14.57 8.30 -6.02
N ARG A 84 -15.56 7.42 -6.17
CA ARG A 84 -15.47 6.02 -5.74
C ARG A 84 -14.28 5.30 -6.38
N GLN A 85 -14.12 5.42 -7.69
CA GLN A 85 -13.00 4.81 -8.42
C GLN A 85 -11.64 5.36 -7.96
N CYS A 86 -11.52 6.66 -7.72
CA CYS A 86 -10.32 7.27 -7.18
C CYS A 86 -9.95 6.70 -5.81
N LEU A 87 -10.91 6.61 -4.89
CA LEU A 87 -10.72 6.03 -3.55
C LEU A 87 -10.30 4.57 -3.62
N GLN A 88 -10.93 3.80 -4.50
CA GLN A 88 -10.59 2.40 -4.74
C GLN A 88 -9.16 2.25 -5.24
N LEU A 89 -8.74 3.04 -6.23
CA LEU A 89 -7.37 2.99 -6.75
C LEU A 89 -6.35 3.41 -5.69
N ILE A 90 -6.59 4.50 -4.94
CA ILE A 90 -5.70 4.94 -3.85
C ILE A 90 -5.50 3.82 -2.82
N SER A 91 -6.54 3.07 -2.52
CA SER A 91 -6.49 1.96 -1.56
C SER A 91 -5.80 0.72 -2.11
N LEU A 92 -5.96 0.42 -3.41
CA LEU A 92 -5.45 -0.80 -4.03
C LEU A 92 -4.01 -0.68 -4.53
N PHE A 93 -3.55 0.49 -4.97
CA PHE A 93 -2.20 0.66 -5.51
C PHE A 93 -1.08 0.16 -4.60
N PRO A 94 -1.06 0.50 -3.30
CA PRO A 94 -0.08 -0.03 -2.37
C PRO A 94 -0.08 -1.55 -2.31
N LEU A 95 -1.27 -2.15 -2.29
CA LEU A 95 -1.45 -3.60 -2.22
C LEU A 95 -0.97 -4.29 -3.49
N LEU A 96 -1.36 -3.77 -4.66
CA LEU A 96 -0.93 -4.28 -5.96
C LEU A 96 0.60 -4.20 -6.13
N SER A 97 1.21 -3.11 -5.66
CA SER A 97 2.66 -2.92 -5.69
C SER A 97 3.39 -3.99 -4.89
N VAL A 98 2.90 -4.25 -3.67
CA VAL A 98 3.53 -5.24 -2.80
C VAL A 98 3.34 -6.66 -3.34
N TYR A 99 2.14 -7.00 -3.78
CA TYR A 99 1.88 -8.33 -4.33
C TYR A 99 2.64 -8.57 -5.64
N GLY A 100 2.73 -7.56 -6.49
CA GLY A 100 3.55 -7.63 -7.71
C GLY A 100 5.02 -7.87 -7.39
N TYR A 101 5.57 -7.16 -6.41
CA TYR A 101 6.94 -7.34 -5.97
C TYR A 101 7.20 -8.71 -5.35
N GLN A 102 6.29 -9.21 -4.53
CA GLN A 102 6.41 -10.55 -3.94
C GLN A 102 6.34 -11.64 -5.02
N ALA A 103 5.45 -11.50 -6.00
CA ALA A 103 5.36 -12.41 -7.13
C ALA A 103 6.64 -12.40 -7.97
N TYR A 104 7.21 -11.22 -8.22
CA TYR A 104 8.49 -11.08 -8.92
C TYR A 104 9.62 -11.79 -8.16
N ARG A 105 9.79 -11.50 -6.87
CA ARG A 105 10.82 -12.13 -6.04
C ARG A 105 10.67 -13.66 -5.99
N HIS A 106 9.45 -14.13 -5.86
CA HIS A 106 9.20 -15.57 -5.86
C HIS A 106 9.62 -16.23 -7.17
N SER A 107 9.25 -15.61 -8.30
CA SER A 107 9.49 -16.19 -9.63
C SER A 107 10.93 -16.04 -10.12
N HIS A 108 11.62 -14.94 -9.81
CA HIS A 108 12.95 -14.65 -10.36
C HIS A 108 14.08 -14.90 -9.36
N ASP A 109 13.85 -14.64 -8.10
CA ASP A 109 14.88 -14.77 -7.06
C ASP A 109 14.73 -16.06 -6.24
N GLY A 110 13.70 -16.87 -6.51
CA GLY A 110 13.42 -18.10 -5.74
C GLY A 110 13.03 -17.83 -4.28
N ALA A 111 12.63 -16.60 -3.95
CA ALA A 111 12.22 -16.25 -2.60
C ALA A 111 10.90 -16.92 -2.21
N SER A 112 10.70 -17.15 -0.92
CA SER A 112 9.40 -17.64 -0.42
C SER A 112 8.31 -16.63 -0.70
N LEU A 113 7.13 -17.12 -1.11
CA LEU A 113 5.98 -16.28 -1.38
C LEU A 113 5.18 -16.01 -0.10
N TYR A 114 5.10 -14.75 0.28
CA TYR A 114 4.28 -14.30 1.42
C TYR A 114 3.19 -13.35 0.94
N ILE A 115 1.94 -13.80 1.02
CA ILE A 115 0.77 -13.00 0.70
C ILE A 115 -0.11 -12.95 1.94
N HIS A 116 -0.13 -11.79 2.59
CA HIS A 116 -0.96 -11.56 3.76
C HIS A 116 -2.28 -10.91 3.36
N THR A 117 -3.35 -11.26 4.04
CA THR A 117 -4.61 -10.55 3.91
C THR A 117 -4.48 -9.16 4.54
N PRO A 118 -4.92 -8.09 3.88
CA PRO A 118 -4.89 -6.75 4.45
C PRO A 118 -5.69 -6.69 5.76
N GLN A 119 -5.09 -6.07 6.77
CA GLN A 119 -5.75 -5.85 8.05
C GLN A 119 -6.42 -4.48 8.03
N PRO A 120 -7.72 -4.38 8.35
CA PRO A 120 -8.47 -3.11 8.26
C PRO A 120 -8.00 -2.04 9.26
N GLU A 121 -7.34 -2.46 10.33
CA GLU A 121 -6.85 -1.58 11.40
C GLU A 121 -5.55 -0.87 11.06
N LEU A 122 -4.83 -1.33 10.02
CA LEU A 122 -3.54 -0.78 9.63
C LEU A 122 -3.69 0.40 8.68
N SER A 123 -2.89 1.44 8.89
CA SER A 123 -2.70 2.52 7.93
C SER A 123 -2.11 1.99 6.62
N THR A 124 -2.12 2.79 5.58
CA THR A 124 -1.53 2.41 4.27
C THR A 124 -0.04 2.10 4.39
N ALA A 125 0.70 2.92 5.14
CA ALA A 125 2.13 2.69 5.36
C ALA A 125 2.40 1.40 6.16
N GLU A 126 1.64 1.16 7.21
CA GLU A 126 1.74 -0.07 8.00
C GLU A 126 1.36 -1.31 7.19
N THR A 127 0.37 -1.20 6.32
CA THR A 127 -0.02 -2.28 5.40
C THR A 127 1.13 -2.65 4.48
N ILE A 128 1.79 -1.67 3.86
CA ILE A 128 2.96 -1.90 3.01
C ILE A 128 4.06 -2.61 3.81
N LEU A 129 4.40 -2.11 4.98
CA LEU A 129 5.46 -2.68 5.81
C LEU A 129 5.14 -4.12 6.25
N ASN A 130 3.88 -4.39 6.61
CA ASN A 130 3.45 -5.74 7.01
C ASN A 130 3.57 -6.76 5.88
N HIS A 131 3.40 -6.34 4.63
CA HIS A 131 3.47 -7.24 3.47
C HIS A 131 4.90 -7.44 2.94
N PHE A 132 5.85 -6.57 3.28
CA PHE A 132 7.24 -6.70 2.80
C PHE A 132 8.08 -7.74 3.55
N ASP A 133 7.50 -8.56 4.44
CA ASP A 133 8.25 -9.53 5.25
C ASP A 133 9.51 -8.94 5.92
N ILE A 134 9.38 -7.71 6.38
CA ILE A 134 10.31 -7.11 7.31
C ILE A 134 10.01 -7.79 8.63
N GLY A 135 10.62 -8.93 8.82
CA GLY A 135 10.43 -9.94 9.87
C GLY A 135 9.46 -9.56 10.98
N THR A 136 8.52 -10.41 11.26
CA THR A 136 7.46 -10.31 12.31
C THR A 136 7.95 -9.72 13.64
N THR A 137 9.23 -9.85 13.94
CA THR A 137 9.91 -9.29 15.12
C THR A 137 9.99 -7.76 15.09
N MET A 138 10.15 -7.18 13.91
CA MET A 138 10.34 -5.74 13.76
C MET A 138 9.00 -5.01 13.74
N PHE A 139 7.97 -5.60 13.13
CA PHE A 139 6.62 -5.07 13.16
C PHE A 139 6.03 -5.05 14.59
N ARG A 140 6.28 -6.11 15.38
CA ARG A 140 5.94 -6.13 16.82
C ARG A 140 6.67 -5.05 17.62
N SER A 141 7.92 -4.74 17.27
CA SER A 141 8.68 -3.66 17.89
C SER A 141 8.07 -2.28 17.56
N LEU A 142 7.57 -2.08 16.33
CA LEU A 142 6.91 -0.84 15.92
C LEU A 142 5.52 -0.67 16.57
N GLN A 143 4.77 -1.75 16.77
CA GLN A 143 3.49 -1.70 17.48
C GLN A 143 3.67 -1.44 18.99
N GLY A 144 4.79 -1.88 19.58
CA GLY A 144 5.11 -1.62 21.00
C GLY A 144 5.57 -0.19 21.30
N THR A 145 5.99 0.55 20.28
CA THR A 145 6.45 1.94 20.40
C THR A 145 5.46 2.90 19.76
N LYS A 146 4.27 3.02 20.35
CA LYS A 146 3.40 4.18 20.11
C LYS A 146 4.11 5.44 20.58
N GLY A 147 5.08 5.93 19.82
CA GLY A 147 5.72 7.17 20.23
C GLY A 147 7.13 7.48 19.71
N CYS A 148 7.71 6.76 18.77
CA CYS A 148 9.05 7.14 18.34
C CYS A 148 9.32 6.85 16.86
N CYS A 149 9.05 7.82 16.00
CA CYS A 149 9.38 7.80 14.57
C CYS A 149 10.85 8.11 14.27
N ASN A 150 11.76 7.87 15.20
CA ASN A 150 13.21 8.11 15.00
C ASN A 150 14.05 6.83 14.86
N ASN A 151 13.45 5.69 14.58
CA ASN A 151 14.19 4.45 14.53
C ASN A 151 14.68 4.09 13.13
N ARG A 152 15.98 3.94 13.03
CA ARG A 152 16.66 3.27 11.91
C ARG A 152 16.12 1.84 11.78
N ILE A 153 15.50 1.56 10.67
CA ILE A 153 15.12 0.19 10.33
C ILE A 153 16.37 -0.52 9.81
N SER A 154 16.90 -1.45 10.61
CA SER A 154 18.02 -2.33 10.21
C SER A 154 17.43 -3.63 9.67
N ILE A 155 17.56 -3.88 8.38
CA ILE A 155 17.13 -5.13 7.77
C ILE A 155 18.30 -6.12 7.81
N SER A 156 18.03 -7.37 8.15
CA SER A 156 19.01 -8.45 8.26
C SER A 156 19.78 -8.76 6.95
N SER A 157 19.41 -8.15 5.83
CA SER A 157 20.12 -8.23 4.54
C SER A 157 21.23 -7.19 4.36
N GLY A 158 21.63 -6.48 5.42
CA GLY A 158 22.74 -5.51 5.38
C GLY A 158 22.42 -4.16 4.73
N ARG A 159 21.22 -3.92 4.26
CA ARG A 159 20.81 -2.60 3.73
C ARG A 159 20.08 -1.79 4.81
N ARG A 160 20.57 -0.59 5.06
CA ARG A 160 19.95 0.37 5.99
C ARG A 160 19.00 1.28 5.22
N TYR A 161 17.76 1.34 5.65
CA TYR A 161 16.83 2.35 5.21
C TYR A 161 16.73 3.42 6.30
N GLN A 162 16.89 4.67 5.90
CA GLN A 162 16.78 5.81 6.79
C GLN A 162 15.45 6.50 6.53
N MET A 163 14.56 6.47 7.50
CA MET A 163 13.34 7.29 7.45
C MET A 163 13.73 8.74 7.75
N GLY A 164 13.51 9.61 6.78
CA GLY A 164 13.72 11.05 7.00
C GLY A 164 12.70 11.61 7.99
N SER A 165 13.10 12.64 8.72
CA SER A 165 12.32 13.29 9.78
C SER A 165 10.98 13.93 9.34
N LYS A 166 10.58 13.77 8.10
CA LYS A 166 9.35 14.32 7.50
C LYS A 166 8.43 13.25 6.90
N GLY A 167 8.44 12.03 7.43
CA GLY A 167 7.44 11.01 7.07
C GLY A 167 7.48 10.52 5.61
N ARG A 168 8.54 10.79 4.85
CA ARG A 168 8.72 10.20 3.52
C ARG A 168 9.47 8.89 3.63
N VAL A 169 8.78 7.80 3.33
CA VAL A 169 9.43 6.53 3.02
C VAL A 169 9.95 6.62 1.58
N ILE A 170 11.21 7.00 1.41
CA ILE A 170 11.86 6.90 0.12
C ILE A 170 12.49 5.51 0.07
N SER A 171 11.80 4.58 -0.56
CA SER A 171 12.40 3.30 -0.92
C SER A 171 13.36 3.54 -2.09
N THR A 172 14.64 3.63 -1.80
CA THR A 172 15.70 3.74 -2.81
C THR A 172 15.75 2.51 -3.73
N THR A 173 15.03 1.45 -3.40
CA THR A 173 14.98 0.21 -4.18
C THR A 173 14.09 0.31 -5.41
N MET A 174 13.19 1.29 -5.48
CA MET A 174 12.34 1.52 -6.65
C MET A 174 13.01 2.37 -7.75
N LEU A 175 14.18 2.97 -7.46
CA LEU A 175 14.87 3.86 -8.41
C LEU A 175 15.97 3.17 -9.23
N HIS A 176 16.21 1.87 -9.05
CA HIS A 176 17.21 1.10 -9.78
C HIS A 176 16.63 -0.12 -10.52
N MET A 177 15.39 -0.04 -10.93
CA MET A 177 14.83 -0.95 -11.94
C MET A 177 14.41 -0.18 -13.17
#